data_c312bea56fd68ca2c376c181fca9eada
#
_entry.id   c312bea56fd68ca2c376c181fca9eada
#
_cell.length_a   1.000
_cell.length_b   1.000
_cell.length_c   1.000
_cell.angle_alpha   90.00
_cell.angle_beta   90.00
_cell.angle_gamma   90.00
#
_symmetry.space_group_name_H-M   'P 1'
#
loop_
_entity.id
_entity.type
_entity.pdbx_description
1 polymer ?
#
loop_
_entity_poly.entity_id
_entity_poly.type
_entity_poly.pdbx_seq_one_letter_code
_entity_poly.pdbx_strand_id
1 'polypeptide(L)'
;MAAAIVANPATAVHRDTPDVQLQKLLAGRVAGKPVSCISLSGSNSSQVIDGKAIIYRVGSRLYLNKPRSGAQSLHRDDILVTRTIGSQLCSIDTVNLIDRGSRFPRGFVSLDEFVPYSKIRTRY
;
A
#
# COMPACT_ATOMS: atom_id res chain seq x y z
N MET A 1 36.47 35.35 -2.70
CA MET A 1 36.27 34.20 -2.85
C MET A 1 35.09 33.68 -2.40
N ALA A 2 34.44 33.07 -2.96
CA ALA A 2 33.19 32.63 -2.67
C ALA A 2 33.23 31.26 -2.30
N ALA A 3 32.92 31.01 -1.20
CA ALA A 3 32.75 29.66 -0.87
C ALA A 3 31.49 29.24 -1.45
N ALA A 4 31.55 28.55 -2.40
CA ALA A 4 30.38 27.97 -2.94
C ALA A 4 29.87 27.01 -1.95
N ILE A 5 28.96 27.40 -1.20
CA ILE A 5 28.40 26.48 -0.38
C ILE A 5 27.38 25.77 -1.09
N VAL A 6 27.62 24.60 -1.31
CA VAL A 6 26.67 23.78 -1.96
C VAL A 6 25.75 23.27 -0.95
N ALA A 7 24.58 23.75 -0.97
CA ALA A 7 23.55 23.15 -0.19
C ALA A 7 23.46 21.75 -0.70
N ASN A 8 23.77 20.84 0.09
CA ASN A 8 23.77 19.50 -0.32
C ASN A 8 22.40 18.90 -0.20
N PRO A 9 21.66 18.80 -1.27
CA PRO A 9 20.31 18.25 -1.22
C PRO A 9 20.30 16.80 -0.79
N ALA A 10 21.41 16.15 -0.86
CA ALA A 10 21.43 14.76 -0.45
C ALA A 10 21.27 14.60 1.04
N THR A 11 21.45 15.64 1.78
CA THR A 11 21.21 15.56 3.21
C THR A 11 19.72 15.58 3.50
N ALA A 12 18.94 16.07 2.59
CA ALA A 12 17.52 16.04 2.78
C ALA A 12 17.05 14.61 2.53
N VAL A 13 16.21 14.15 3.41
CA VAL A 13 15.62 12.85 3.19
C VAL A 13 14.72 12.97 1.99
N HIS A 14 15.13 12.34 0.93
CA HIS A 14 14.37 12.38 -0.29
C HIS A 14 13.30 11.30 -0.21
N ARG A 15 12.07 11.71 -0.03
CA ARG A 15 10.96 10.79 0.00
C ARG A 15 10.28 10.80 -1.33
N ASP A 16 10.01 9.61 -1.83
CA ASP A 16 9.27 9.49 -3.06
C ASP A 16 7.84 9.96 -2.85
N THR A 17 7.28 10.56 -3.86
CA THR A 17 5.85 10.86 -3.83
C THR A 17 5.08 9.54 -3.82
N PRO A 18 3.81 9.55 -3.38
CA PRO A 18 3.03 8.33 -3.41
C PRO A 18 2.97 7.67 -4.78
N ASP A 19 2.87 8.46 -5.84
CA ASP A 19 2.83 7.90 -7.19
C ASP A 19 4.14 7.20 -7.55
N VAL A 20 5.27 7.83 -7.23
CA VAL A 20 6.58 7.24 -7.53
C VAL A 20 6.79 5.98 -6.70
N GLN A 21 6.40 6.02 -5.44
CA GLN A 21 6.52 4.86 -4.56
C GLN A 21 5.73 3.70 -5.11
N LEU A 22 4.51 3.96 -5.57
CA LEU A 22 3.66 2.93 -6.14
C LEU A 22 4.28 2.36 -7.42
N GLN A 23 4.79 3.23 -8.29
CA GLN A 23 5.46 2.78 -9.51
C GLN A 23 6.63 1.87 -9.22
N LYS A 24 7.44 2.19 -8.23
CA LYS A 24 8.59 1.38 -7.88
C LYS A 24 8.18 0.01 -7.34
N LEU A 25 7.14 -0.04 -6.56
CA LEU A 25 6.66 -1.31 -6.02
C LEU A 25 6.11 -2.22 -7.09
N LEU A 26 5.47 -1.64 -8.10
CA LEU A 26 4.83 -2.42 -9.15
C LEU A 26 5.71 -2.60 -10.39
N ALA A 27 6.92 -2.05 -10.39
CA ALA A 27 7.82 -2.18 -11.52
C ALA A 27 8.15 -3.64 -11.79
N GLY A 28 8.15 -4.01 -13.05
CA GLY A 28 8.44 -5.39 -13.46
C GLY A 28 7.29 -6.35 -13.21
N ARG A 29 6.12 -5.84 -12.91
CA ARG A 29 4.95 -6.67 -12.65
C ARG A 29 3.83 -6.36 -13.63
N VAL A 30 2.97 -7.33 -13.84
CA VAL A 30 1.84 -7.21 -14.75
C VAL A 30 0.56 -7.31 -13.96
N ALA A 31 -0.36 -6.40 -14.24
CA ALA A 31 -1.67 -6.41 -13.58
C ALA A 31 -2.54 -7.52 -14.17
N GLY A 32 -3.22 -8.22 -13.28
CA GLY A 32 -4.20 -9.22 -13.69
C GLY A 32 -5.61 -8.69 -13.51
N LYS A 33 -6.57 -9.60 -13.63
CA LYS A 33 -7.96 -9.23 -13.44
C LYS A 33 -8.23 -8.91 -11.99
N PRO A 34 -9.01 -7.86 -11.70
CA PRO A 34 -9.39 -7.58 -10.34
C PRO A 34 -10.14 -8.74 -9.70
N VAL A 35 -9.89 -8.95 -8.42
CA VAL A 35 -10.59 -9.98 -7.64
C VAL A 35 -11.27 -9.32 -6.46
N SER A 36 -12.34 -9.95 -6.00
CA SER A 36 -13.13 -9.40 -4.91
C SER A 36 -12.55 -9.70 -3.54
N CYS A 37 -11.83 -10.80 -3.41
CA CYS A 37 -11.29 -11.21 -2.11
C CYS A 37 -9.88 -11.76 -2.26
N ILE A 38 -9.10 -11.58 -1.20
CA ILE A 38 -7.76 -12.18 -1.12
C ILE A 38 -7.68 -12.99 0.16
N SER A 39 -6.82 -14.00 0.17
CA SER A 39 -6.62 -14.83 1.34
C SER A 39 -5.59 -14.17 2.25
N LEU A 40 -5.91 -14.11 3.54
CA LEU A 40 -4.99 -13.62 4.55
C LEU A 40 -4.31 -14.75 5.30
N SER A 41 -4.60 -15.99 4.94
CA SER A 41 -3.90 -17.12 5.55
C SER A 41 -2.49 -17.21 4.98
N GLY A 42 -1.58 -17.74 5.77
CA GLY A 42 -0.20 -17.87 5.36
C GLY A 42 0.57 -16.57 5.48
N SER A 43 1.61 -16.44 4.67
CA SER A 43 2.50 -15.29 4.75
C SER A 43 1.91 -14.11 4.00
N ASN A 44 1.60 -13.06 4.73
CA ASN A 44 1.08 -11.84 4.13
C ASN A 44 1.57 -10.61 4.90
N SER A 45 1.55 -9.49 4.22
CA SER A 45 1.89 -8.20 4.82
C SER A 45 1.18 -7.11 4.04
N SER A 46 1.19 -5.91 4.58
CA SER A 46 0.56 -4.78 3.93
C SER A 46 1.44 -3.55 4.01
N GLN A 47 1.27 -2.67 3.05
CA GLN A 47 1.98 -1.41 3.01
C GLN A 47 1.02 -0.34 2.54
N VAL A 48 1.00 0.78 3.25
CA VAL A 48 0.15 1.91 2.89
C VAL A 48 0.92 2.86 2.00
N ILE A 49 0.29 3.27 0.89
CA ILE A 49 0.79 4.34 0.05
C ILE A 49 -0.02 5.57 0.41
N ASP A 50 0.64 6.56 0.98
CA ASP A 50 -0.01 7.74 1.55
C ASP A 50 -1.06 8.33 0.62
N GLY A 51 -2.29 8.42 1.12
CA GLY A 51 -3.38 9.06 0.40
C GLY A 51 -3.83 8.37 -0.86
N LYS A 52 -3.30 7.21 -1.18
CA LYS A 52 -3.54 6.57 -2.48
C LYS A 52 -4.12 5.17 -2.38
N ALA A 53 -3.40 4.27 -1.72
CA ALA A 53 -3.74 2.86 -1.84
C ALA A 53 -3.11 2.04 -0.73
N ILE A 54 -3.53 0.79 -0.66
CA ILE A 54 -2.90 -0.20 0.20
C ILE A 54 -2.40 -1.33 -0.71
N ILE A 55 -1.17 -1.74 -0.48
CA ILE A 55 -0.60 -2.89 -1.17
C ILE A 55 -0.58 -4.05 -0.20
N TYR A 56 -1.20 -5.14 -0.58
CA TYR A 56 -1.18 -6.38 0.20
C TYR A 56 -0.24 -7.37 -0.50
N ARG A 57 0.71 -7.88 0.24
CA ARG A 57 1.61 -8.90 -0.28
C ARG A 57 1.14 -10.25 0.23
N VAL A 58 0.80 -11.13 -0.67
CA VAL A 58 0.38 -12.50 -0.34
C VAL A 58 1.24 -13.43 -1.16
N GLY A 59 2.18 -14.10 -0.49
CA GLY A 59 3.14 -14.92 -1.21
C GLY A 59 4.01 -14.06 -2.13
N SER A 60 4.08 -14.44 -3.39
CA SER A 60 4.87 -13.71 -4.37
C SER A 60 4.07 -12.65 -5.14
N ARG A 61 2.79 -12.50 -4.82
CA ARG A 61 1.93 -11.56 -5.51
C ARG A 61 1.70 -10.32 -4.67
N LEU A 62 1.55 -9.19 -5.35
CA LEU A 62 1.08 -7.96 -4.74
C LEU A 62 -0.34 -7.71 -5.19
N TYR A 63 -1.17 -7.28 -4.26
CA TYR A 63 -2.55 -6.90 -4.58
C TYR A 63 -2.72 -5.42 -4.25
N LEU A 64 -3.07 -4.66 -5.26
CA LEU A 64 -3.29 -3.22 -5.11
C LEU A 64 -4.75 -2.97 -4.81
N ASN A 65 -5.02 -2.26 -3.72
CA ASN A 65 -6.38 -1.84 -3.40
C ASN A 65 -6.40 -0.33 -3.32
N LYS A 66 -7.18 0.29 -4.20
CA LYS A 66 -7.45 1.72 -4.16
C LYS A 66 -8.82 1.88 -3.51
N PRO A 67 -8.88 2.27 -2.24
CA PRO A 67 -10.17 2.33 -1.56
C PRO A 67 -11.17 3.21 -2.30
N ARG A 68 -12.42 2.78 -2.28
CA ARG A 68 -13.49 3.56 -2.92
C ARG A 68 -13.82 4.80 -2.13
N SER A 69 -13.51 4.81 -0.84
CA SER A 69 -13.68 6.01 -0.03
C SER A 69 -12.67 6.00 1.10
N GLY A 70 -12.29 7.18 1.54
CA GLY A 70 -11.39 7.34 2.67
C GLY A 70 -9.91 7.25 2.32
N ALA A 71 -9.55 7.07 1.05
CA ALA A 71 -8.15 6.90 0.67
C ALA A 71 -7.28 8.06 1.12
N GLN A 72 -7.81 9.25 1.12
CA GLN A 72 -7.06 10.44 1.52
C GLN A 72 -6.65 10.40 2.98
N SER A 73 -7.25 9.54 3.79
CA SER A 73 -6.88 9.37 5.19
C SER A 73 -5.74 8.39 5.41
N LEU A 74 -5.34 7.68 4.38
CA LEU A 74 -4.28 6.69 4.50
C LEU A 74 -2.94 7.36 4.78
N HIS A 75 -2.22 6.82 5.76
CA HIS A 75 -0.90 7.28 6.11
C HIS A 75 -0.01 6.07 6.37
N ARG A 76 1.22 6.13 5.90
CA ARG A 76 2.11 4.97 5.96
C ARG A 76 2.41 4.50 7.38
N ASP A 77 2.22 5.35 8.37
CA ASP A 77 2.45 4.97 9.75
C ASP A 77 1.20 4.45 10.44
N ASP A 78 0.10 4.32 9.73
CA ASP A 78 -1.11 3.79 10.30
C ASP A 78 -1.01 2.29 10.52
N ILE A 79 -1.65 1.85 11.58
CA ILE A 79 -1.87 0.43 11.79
C ILE A 79 -3.22 0.10 11.17
N LEU A 80 -3.24 -0.89 10.31
CA LEU A 80 -4.46 -1.31 9.64
C LEU A 80 -5.13 -2.40 10.47
N VAL A 81 -6.35 -2.14 10.89
CA VAL A 81 -7.12 -3.10 11.67
C VAL A 81 -8.30 -3.54 10.83
N THR A 82 -8.30 -4.81 10.48
CA THR A 82 -9.33 -5.39 9.66
C THR A 82 -10.05 -6.47 10.45
N ARG A 83 -11.36 -6.43 10.39
CA ARG A 83 -12.18 -7.49 10.97
C ARG A 83 -12.80 -8.26 9.84
N THR A 84 -12.46 -9.52 9.76
CA THR A 84 -12.99 -10.38 8.71
C THR A 84 -13.64 -11.60 9.34
N ILE A 85 -14.55 -12.20 8.59
CA ILE A 85 -15.10 -13.49 8.96
C ILE A 85 -14.27 -14.51 8.19
N GLY A 86 -13.53 -15.34 8.90
CA GLY A 86 -12.62 -16.27 8.26
C GLY A 86 -11.31 -15.61 7.92
N SER A 87 -10.63 -16.13 6.90
CA SER A 87 -9.28 -15.71 6.55
C SER A 87 -9.22 -14.91 5.24
N GLN A 88 -10.35 -14.37 4.80
CA GLN A 88 -10.39 -13.60 3.56
C GLN A 88 -10.69 -12.15 3.82
N LEU A 89 -10.04 -11.28 3.04
CA LEU A 89 -10.33 -9.86 3.02
C LEU A 89 -10.98 -9.55 1.68
N CYS A 90 -12.13 -8.93 1.72
CA CYS A 90 -12.93 -8.73 0.52
C CYS A 90 -13.18 -7.25 0.23
N SER A 91 -13.59 -6.98 -0.99
CA SER A 91 -13.79 -5.61 -1.46
C SER A 91 -14.88 -4.86 -0.72
N ILE A 92 -15.77 -5.58 -0.04
CA ILE A 92 -16.83 -4.95 0.75
C ILE A 92 -16.39 -4.64 2.17
N ASP A 93 -15.18 -5.06 2.55
CA ASP A 93 -14.71 -4.87 3.91
C ASP A 93 -14.21 -3.45 4.14
N THR A 94 -14.17 -3.10 5.41
CA THR A 94 -13.68 -1.81 5.87
C THR A 94 -12.42 -2.03 6.68
N VAL A 95 -11.43 -1.16 6.49
CA VAL A 95 -10.19 -1.22 7.24
C VAL A 95 -10.12 0.01 8.12
N ASN A 96 -9.96 -0.20 9.42
CA ASN A 96 -9.82 0.89 10.37
C ASN A 96 -8.36 1.31 10.47
N LEU A 97 -8.16 2.62 10.59
CA LEU A 97 -6.83 3.22 10.68
C LEU A 97 -6.58 3.64 12.11
N ILE A 98 -5.48 3.18 12.68
CA ILE A 98 -5.08 3.51 14.04
C ILE A 98 -3.73 4.21 13.96
N ASP A 99 -3.61 5.37 14.59
CA ASP A 99 -2.34 6.06 14.62
C ASP A 99 -1.32 5.24 15.43
N ARG A 100 -0.17 4.98 14.83
CA ARG A 100 0.82 4.12 15.47
C ARG A 100 1.39 4.74 16.74
N GLY A 101 1.53 6.04 16.76
CA GLY A 101 2.10 6.72 17.91
C GLY A 101 1.14 6.84 19.08
N SER A 102 -0.04 7.37 18.83
CA SER A 102 -1.02 7.63 19.88
C SER A 102 -1.96 6.46 20.15
N ARG A 103 -2.07 5.53 19.21
CA ARG A 103 -2.99 4.41 19.26
C ARG A 103 -4.45 4.83 19.20
N PHE A 104 -4.71 6.05 18.79
CA PHE A 104 -6.08 6.52 18.61
C PHE A 104 -6.59 6.19 17.21
N PRO A 105 -7.88 5.89 17.09
CA PRO A 105 -8.49 5.71 15.78
C PRO A 105 -8.42 6.99 14.97
N ARG A 106 -8.05 6.86 13.69
CA ARG A 106 -7.97 8.00 12.79
C ARG A 106 -9.06 8.00 11.75
N GLY A 107 -9.82 6.92 11.65
CA GLY A 107 -10.85 6.78 10.64
C GLY A 107 -10.79 5.41 10.00
N PHE A 108 -11.39 5.31 8.84
CA PHE A 108 -11.44 4.04 8.15
C PHE A 108 -11.49 4.28 6.64
N VAL A 109 -11.17 3.22 5.90
CA VAL A 109 -11.31 3.23 4.45
C VAL A 109 -12.23 2.09 4.05
N SER A 110 -13.02 2.33 3.01
CA SER A 110 -13.81 1.28 2.40
C SER A 110 -13.04 0.75 1.21
N LEU A 111 -12.80 -0.53 1.20
CA LEU A 111 -11.98 -1.14 0.17
C LEU A 111 -12.71 -1.18 -1.18
N ASP A 112 -11.95 -1.49 -2.20
CA ASP A 112 -12.48 -1.77 -3.52
C ASP A 112 -11.88 -3.10 -3.95
N GLU A 113 -12.01 -3.45 -5.21
CA GLU A 113 -11.45 -4.70 -5.70
C GLU A 113 -9.94 -4.69 -5.64
N PHE A 114 -9.37 -5.88 -5.53
CA PHE A 114 -7.93 -6.06 -5.47
C PHE A 114 -7.39 -6.37 -6.85
N VAL A 115 -6.41 -5.62 -7.30
CA VAL A 115 -5.77 -5.87 -8.58
C VAL A 115 -4.48 -6.63 -8.33
N PRO A 116 -4.39 -7.88 -8.78
CA PRO A 116 -3.18 -8.67 -8.58
C PRO A 116 -2.08 -8.22 -9.53
N TYR A 117 -0.86 -8.16 -9.01
CA TYR A 117 0.32 -7.86 -9.78
C TYR A 117 1.31 -8.99 -9.60
N SER A 118 1.70 -9.61 -10.69
CA SER A 118 2.64 -10.73 -10.67
C SER A 118 3.88 -10.37 -11.46
N LYS A 119 5.01 -10.93 -11.05
CA LYS A 119 6.26 -10.70 -11.77
C LYS A 119 6.18 -11.22 -13.18
N ILE A 120 6.76 -10.47 -14.11
CA ILE A 120 6.86 -10.93 -15.48
C ILE A 120 7.82 -12.10 -15.50
N ARG A 121 7.38 -13.20 -16.07
CA ARG A 121 8.25 -14.36 -16.24
C ARG A 121 8.85 -14.30 -17.64
N THR A 122 10.16 -14.33 -17.66
CA THR A 122 10.87 -14.47 -18.91
C THR A 122 11.17 -15.92 -19.14
N ARG A 123 10.83 -16.43 -20.30
CA ARG A 123 11.12 -17.80 -20.64
C ARG A 123 12.10 -17.86 -21.75
N TYR A 124 13.00 -18.75 -21.65
CA TYR A 124 13.98 -18.99 -22.70
C TYR A 124 13.91 -20.42 -23.17
#